data_881a436b8f88099c9b63dd97bde73bf9
#
_entry.id   881a436b8f88099c9b63dd97bde73bf9
#
_cell.length_a   1.000
_cell.length_b   1.000
_cell.length_c   1.000
_cell.angle_alpha   90.00
_cell.angle_beta   90.00
_cell.angle_gamma   90.00
#
_symmetry.space_group_name_H-M   'P 1'
#
loop_
_entity.id
_entity.type
_entity.pdbx_description
1 polymer ?
#
loop_
_entity_poly.entity_id
_entity_poly.type
_entity_poly.pdbx_seq_one_letter_code
_entity_poly.pdbx_strand_id
1 'polypeptide(L)'
;KLKDQISEREIREGLPELPNVPKSGVIMRIAPSASGALHVMHGINACLSYNYVLKYGGEMYFRIEDTNPENIEPKAYKLIEEDAKFLTKGKAKIIIQSDRMDLYYAYAVALIEKKSAYVCNCSQEKFKKFSEEKKDCPCRKKTMKQNIIDWEKMLDKKGFNEGEAVLRFKSSEGMTHKNPAMRDFPLARINLTSHPKQKNKYRVWPLMNLGVATDDIEMKMTHIIRGKDHRDNAERQKMIFNVFNKKYPWVGFLGRYHFKDLELSTSKFR
;
A
#
# COMPACT_ATOMS: atom_id res chain seq x y z
N LYS A 1 -12.01 10.57 -37.45
CA LYS A 1 -11.69 9.11 -37.38
C LYS A 1 -11.52 8.58 -35.95
N LEU A 2 -11.31 9.42 -34.91
CA LEU A 2 -11.29 8.99 -33.49
C LEU A 2 -12.64 9.14 -32.80
N LYS A 3 -13.54 9.99 -33.30
CA LYS A 3 -14.90 10.17 -32.77
C LYS A 3 -15.82 8.99 -33.03
N ASP A 4 -15.59 8.23 -34.08
CA ASP A 4 -16.44 7.11 -34.50
C ASP A 4 -16.16 5.78 -33.74
N GLN A 5 -15.16 5.77 -32.86
CA GLN A 5 -14.80 4.61 -32.04
C GLN A 5 -15.22 4.73 -30.57
N ILE A 6 -15.84 5.84 -30.17
CA ILE A 6 -16.38 5.99 -28.83
C ILE A 6 -17.82 5.51 -28.90
N SER A 7 -18.03 4.23 -28.60
CA SER A 7 -19.39 3.72 -28.34
C SER A 7 -20.05 4.60 -27.28
N GLU A 8 -21.27 5.05 -27.53
CA GLU A 8 -22.10 5.72 -26.53
C GLU A 8 -22.11 4.83 -25.28
N ARG A 9 -21.48 5.31 -24.21
CA ARG A 9 -21.54 4.60 -22.94
C ARG A 9 -22.94 4.78 -22.39
N GLU A 10 -23.65 3.68 -22.19
CA GLU A 10 -24.89 3.70 -21.42
C GLU A 10 -24.67 4.47 -20.11
N ILE A 11 -25.35 5.57 -19.94
CA ILE A 11 -25.38 6.29 -18.67
C ILE A 11 -26.20 5.41 -17.71
N ARG A 12 -25.50 4.70 -16.82
CA ARG A 12 -26.13 3.91 -15.77
C ARG A 12 -26.43 4.84 -14.60
N GLU A 13 -27.67 4.93 -14.23
CA GLU A 13 -28.08 5.61 -13.00
C GLU A 13 -27.72 4.79 -11.75
N GLY A 14 -27.25 5.49 -10.71
CA GLY A 14 -26.94 4.90 -9.43
C GLY A 14 -25.55 4.21 -9.35
N LEU A 15 -25.33 3.53 -8.24
CA LEU A 15 -24.10 2.79 -7.99
C LEU A 15 -24.17 1.39 -8.62
N PRO A 16 -23.17 0.98 -9.42
CA PRO A 16 -23.05 -0.41 -9.88
C PRO A 16 -23.06 -1.39 -8.71
N GLU A 17 -23.59 -2.60 -8.95
CA GLU A 17 -23.55 -3.64 -7.92
C GLU A 17 -22.11 -4.12 -7.66
N LEU A 18 -21.76 -4.32 -6.38
CA LEU A 18 -20.50 -4.94 -6.01
C LEU A 18 -20.62 -6.47 -6.06
N PRO A 19 -19.61 -7.18 -6.57
CA PRO A 19 -19.62 -8.64 -6.56
C PRO A 19 -19.29 -9.18 -5.16
N ASN A 20 -19.87 -10.33 -4.83
CA ASN A 20 -19.52 -11.09 -3.61
C ASN A 20 -19.64 -10.31 -2.30
N VAL A 21 -20.63 -9.45 -2.18
CA VAL A 21 -20.91 -8.69 -0.94
C VAL A 21 -21.23 -9.64 0.21
N PRO A 22 -20.50 -9.59 1.34
CA PRO A 22 -20.83 -10.41 2.50
C PRO A 22 -22.18 -10.04 3.12
N LYS A 23 -22.88 -10.99 3.73
CA LYS A 23 -24.11 -10.72 4.47
C LYS A 23 -23.93 -9.71 5.62
N SER A 24 -22.72 -9.60 6.16
CA SER A 24 -22.36 -8.65 7.22
C SER A 24 -22.09 -7.22 6.70
N GLY A 25 -22.24 -6.99 5.41
CA GLY A 25 -21.90 -5.73 4.77
C GLY A 25 -20.46 -5.67 4.25
N VAL A 26 -20.06 -4.52 3.74
CA VAL A 26 -18.75 -4.28 3.15
C VAL A 26 -17.80 -3.61 4.13
N ILE A 27 -16.53 -4.00 4.11
CA ILE A 27 -15.46 -3.28 4.82
C ILE A 27 -14.58 -2.64 3.76
N MET A 28 -14.59 -1.31 3.72
CA MET A 28 -13.92 -0.52 2.71
C MET A 28 -12.97 0.51 3.33
N ARG A 29 -12.02 0.97 2.54
CA ARG A 29 -11.09 1.99 2.99
C ARG A 29 -10.64 2.91 1.86
N ILE A 30 -10.20 4.11 2.21
CA ILE A 30 -9.23 4.88 1.45
C ILE A 30 -7.92 4.94 2.23
N ALA A 31 -6.82 5.18 1.53
CA ALA A 31 -5.49 5.13 2.12
C ALA A 31 -4.64 6.33 1.63
N PRO A 32 -4.94 7.54 2.12
CA PRO A 32 -4.18 8.73 1.75
C PRO A 32 -2.81 8.74 2.42
N SER A 33 -1.80 9.22 1.70
CA SER A 33 -0.50 9.54 2.27
C SER A 33 -0.60 10.76 3.20
N ALA A 34 0.17 10.77 4.29
CA ALA A 34 0.28 11.91 5.20
C ALA A 34 1.10 13.08 4.62
N SER A 35 1.11 13.28 3.31
CA SER A 35 1.92 14.30 2.62
C SER A 35 1.21 15.64 2.41
N GLY A 36 -0.03 15.79 2.87
CA GLY A 36 -0.84 17.00 2.74
C GLY A 36 -2.33 16.73 2.88
N ALA A 37 -3.16 17.73 2.55
CA ALA A 37 -4.61 17.59 2.51
C ALA A 37 -5.07 16.60 1.43
N LEU A 38 -6.29 16.10 1.56
CA LEU A 38 -6.90 15.29 0.51
C LEU A 38 -7.09 16.13 -0.77
N HIS A 39 -6.84 15.52 -1.91
CA HIS A 39 -7.20 16.13 -3.20
C HIS A 39 -8.53 15.56 -3.71
N VAL A 40 -9.10 16.19 -4.75
CA VAL A 40 -10.42 15.86 -5.29
C VAL A 40 -10.61 14.36 -5.54
N MET A 41 -9.59 13.67 -6.07
CA MET A 41 -9.69 12.22 -6.33
C MET A 41 -9.81 11.38 -5.06
N HIS A 42 -9.18 11.79 -3.96
CA HIS A 42 -9.40 11.16 -2.65
C HIS A 42 -10.85 11.38 -2.19
N GLY A 43 -11.40 12.59 -2.36
CA GLY A 43 -12.78 12.91 -2.06
C GLY A 43 -13.77 12.06 -2.86
N ILE A 44 -13.58 11.97 -4.18
CA ILE A 44 -14.41 11.12 -5.06
C ILE A 44 -14.38 9.65 -4.61
N ASN A 45 -13.18 9.12 -4.35
CA ASN A 45 -13.03 7.74 -3.89
C ASN A 45 -13.67 7.52 -2.50
N ALA A 46 -13.50 8.47 -1.59
CA ALA A 46 -14.13 8.42 -0.26
C ALA A 46 -15.65 8.41 -0.34
N CYS A 47 -16.23 9.34 -1.11
CA CYS A 47 -17.67 9.41 -1.32
C CYS A 47 -18.22 8.13 -1.96
N LEU A 48 -17.54 7.62 -3.01
CA LEU A 48 -17.96 6.40 -3.68
C LEU A 48 -17.92 5.19 -2.74
N SER A 49 -16.81 5.02 -2.01
CA SER A 49 -16.67 3.93 -1.04
C SER A 49 -17.69 4.03 0.10
N TYR A 50 -17.92 5.24 0.61
CA TYR A 50 -18.89 5.47 1.68
C TYR A 50 -20.34 5.22 1.23
N ASN A 51 -20.71 5.60 0.00
CA ASN A 51 -22.02 5.29 -0.55
C ASN A 51 -22.25 3.77 -0.69
N TYR A 52 -21.21 2.98 -1.01
CA TYR A 52 -21.32 1.52 -0.96
C TYR A 52 -21.53 1.00 0.47
N VAL A 53 -20.86 1.58 1.47
CA VAL A 53 -21.08 1.22 2.87
C VAL A 53 -22.52 1.57 3.30
N LEU A 54 -23.07 2.69 2.84
CA LEU A 54 -24.48 3.04 3.09
C LEU A 54 -25.45 2.07 2.41
N LYS A 55 -25.15 1.63 1.17
CA LYS A 55 -25.98 0.71 0.40
C LYS A 55 -26.01 -0.70 0.98
N TYR A 56 -24.87 -1.23 1.40
CA TYR A 56 -24.72 -2.63 1.82
C TYR A 56 -24.56 -2.83 3.33
N GLY A 57 -24.42 -1.75 4.10
CA GLY A 57 -23.98 -1.80 5.48
C GLY A 57 -22.48 -2.10 5.60
N GLY A 58 -21.95 -2.01 6.81
CA GLY A 58 -20.56 -2.35 7.11
C GLY A 58 -19.73 -1.17 7.64
N GLU A 59 -18.45 -1.12 7.27
CA GLU A 59 -17.49 -0.18 7.85
C GLU A 59 -16.65 0.55 6.80
N MET A 60 -16.32 1.82 7.12
CA MET A 60 -15.40 2.64 6.33
C MET A 60 -14.20 3.06 7.15
N TYR A 61 -13.01 2.95 6.55
CA TYR A 61 -11.76 3.35 7.16
C TYR A 61 -11.05 4.41 6.33
N PHE A 62 -10.45 5.38 7.02
CA PHE A 62 -9.40 6.24 6.48
C PHE A 62 -8.09 5.79 7.11
N ARG A 63 -7.25 5.14 6.33
CA ARG A 63 -5.93 4.70 6.77
C ARG A 63 -4.88 5.68 6.30
N ILE A 64 -4.36 6.47 7.22
CA ILE A 64 -3.30 7.43 6.96
C ILE A 64 -1.99 6.66 6.77
N GLU A 65 -1.44 6.72 5.55
CA GLU A 65 -0.19 6.04 5.20
C GLU A 65 0.99 7.00 5.46
N ASP A 66 1.62 6.81 6.61
CA ASP A 66 2.71 7.64 7.13
C ASP A 66 3.99 6.84 7.41
N THR A 67 4.20 5.72 6.72
CA THR A 67 5.40 4.87 6.89
C THR A 67 6.63 5.34 6.10
N ASN A 68 6.57 6.49 5.43
CA ASN A 68 7.73 7.15 4.84
C ASN A 68 8.04 8.47 5.56
N PRO A 69 8.93 8.49 6.57
CA PRO A 69 9.20 9.67 7.39
C PRO A 69 9.62 10.93 6.60
N GLU A 70 10.22 10.74 5.41
CA GLU A 70 10.69 11.85 4.57
C GLU A 70 9.57 12.69 3.95
N ASN A 71 8.38 12.11 3.82
CA ASN A 71 7.27 12.69 3.06
C ASN A 71 6.05 13.01 3.93
N ILE A 72 6.24 13.27 5.22
CA ILE A 72 5.14 13.53 6.14
C ILE A 72 5.02 15.04 6.39
N GLU A 73 3.84 15.58 6.12
CA GLU A 73 3.42 16.91 6.57
C GLU A 73 2.64 16.75 7.88
N PRO A 74 3.15 17.25 9.02
CA PRO A 74 2.49 17.06 10.33
C PRO A 74 1.06 17.55 10.39
N LYS A 75 0.69 18.58 9.63
CA LYS A 75 -0.69 19.09 9.56
C LYS A 75 -1.63 18.15 8.83
N ALA A 76 -1.09 17.24 7.98
CA ALA A 76 -1.92 16.32 7.18
C ALA A 76 -2.81 15.43 8.04
N TYR A 77 -2.34 14.98 9.20
CA TYR A 77 -3.15 14.14 10.09
C TYR A 77 -4.49 14.80 10.45
N LYS A 78 -4.43 16.05 10.90
CA LYS A 78 -5.63 16.81 11.27
C LYS A 78 -6.52 17.09 10.06
N LEU A 79 -5.92 17.51 8.94
CA LEU A 79 -6.67 17.82 7.71
C LEU A 79 -7.39 16.57 7.18
N ILE A 80 -6.70 15.42 7.12
CA ILE A 80 -7.32 14.16 6.67
C ILE A 80 -8.43 13.71 7.61
N GLU A 81 -8.27 13.91 8.93
CA GLU A 81 -9.33 13.59 9.90
C GLU A 81 -10.56 14.49 9.74
N GLU A 82 -10.36 15.79 9.53
CA GLU A 82 -11.45 16.75 9.28
C GLU A 82 -12.18 16.40 7.97
N ASP A 83 -11.44 16.14 6.89
CA ASP A 83 -12.00 15.71 5.61
C ASP A 83 -12.76 14.37 5.73
N ALA A 84 -12.20 13.41 6.47
CA ALA A 84 -12.87 12.12 6.71
C ALA A 84 -14.20 12.30 7.43
N LYS A 85 -14.24 13.15 8.46
CA LYS A 85 -15.49 13.49 9.18
C LYS A 85 -16.51 14.16 8.26
N PHE A 86 -16.07 15.10 7.44
CA PHE A 86 -16.93 15.79 6.48
C PHE A 86 -17.52 14.82 5.45
N LEU A 87 -16.67 14.06 4.74
CA LEU A 87 -17.04 13.17 3.64
C LEU A 87 -17.91 11.99 4.07
N THR A 88 -17.80 11.55 5.33
CA THR A 88 -18.51 10.37 5.85
C THR A 88 -19.47 10.68 6.99
N LYS A 89 -19.77 11.96 7.21
CA LYS A 89 -20.63 12.40 8.32
C LYS A 89 -20.18 11.84 9.68
N GLY A 90 -18.85 11.76 9.89
CA GLY A 90 -18.24 11.25 11.11
C GLY A 90 -18.32 9.74 11.30
N LYS A 91 -18.71 8.95 10.28
CA LYS A 91 -18.87 7.49 10.40
C LYS A 91 -17.60 6.70 10.08
N ALA A 92 -16.61 7.29 9.41
CA ALA A 92 -15.36 6.59 9.14
C ALA A 92 -14.48 6.47 10.38
N LYS A 93 -13.79 5.33 10.48
CA LYS A 93 -12.76 5.08 11.49
C LYS A 93 -11.41 5.52 10.95
N ILE A 94 -10.61 6.21 11.77
CA ILE A 94 -9.26 6.65 11.41
C ILE A 94 -8.25 5.64 11.91
N ILE A 95 -7.34 5.24 11.05
CA ILE A 95 -6.20 4.36 11.35
C ILE A 95 -4.92 5.05 10.87
N ILE A 96 -3.88 5.00 11.69
CA ILE A 96 -2.56 5.55 11.37
C ILE A 96 -1.58 4.41 11.29
N GLN A 97 -0.87 4.27 10.18
CA GLN A 97 0.02 3.12 9.96
C GLN A 97 1.20 3.09 10.93
N SER A 98 1.81 4.25 11.22
CA SER A 98 2.96 4.29 12.14
C SER A 98 2.63 3.86 13.59
N ASP A 99 1.36 3.81 13.98
CA ASP A 99 0.93 3.29 15.27
C ASP A 99 0.84 1.75 15.29
N ARG A 100 1.07 1.09 14.15
CA ARG A 100 0.93 -0.37 13.94
C ARG A 100 2.25 -1.07 13.59
N MET A 101 3.38 -0.45 13.88
CA MET A 101 4.70 -0.94 13.46
C MET A 101 5.02 -2.37 13.92
N ASP A 102 4.61 -2.72 15.15
CA ASP A 102 4.85 -4.08 15.69
C ASP A 102 4.13 -5.16 14.86
N LEU A 103 2.95 -4.83 14.34
CA LEU A 103 2.20 -5.71 13.45
C LEU A 103 2.96 -5.93 12.12
N TYR A 104 3.51 -4.88 11.53
CA TYR A 104 4.28 -5.00 10.29
C TYR A 104 5.57 -5.80 10.49
N TYR A 105 6.22 -5.67 11.65
CA TYR A 105 7.38 -6.48 12.00
C TYR A 105 7.03 -7.94 12.17
N ALA A 106 5.91 -8.25 12.81
CA ALA A 106 5.41 -9.62 12.95
C ALA A 106 5.14 -10.24 11.57
N TYR A 107 4.53 -9.50 10.64
CA TYR A 107 4.30 -9.97 9.28
C TYR A 107 5.61 -10.13 8.47
N ALA A 108 6.59 -9.25 8.68
CA ALA A 108 7.91 -9.38 8.06
C ALA A 108 8.60 -10.69 8.49
N VAL A 109 8.61 -10.98 9.80
CA VAL A 109 9.15 -12.24 10.35
C VAL A 109 8.39 -13.44 9.81
N ALA A 110 7.06 -13.41 9.83
CA ALA A 110 6.23 -14.51 9.31
C ALA A 110 6.48 -14.77 7.81
N LEU A 111 6.72 -13.73 7.01
CA LEU A 111 7.08 -13.89 5.59
C LEU A 111 8.47 -14.54 5.44
N ILE A 112 9.43 -14.22 6.30
CA ILE A 112 10.76 -14.86 6.32
C ILE A 112 10.62 -16.35 6.70
N GLU A 113 9.89 -16.66 7.77
CA GLU A 113 9.64 -18.02 8.24
C GLU A 113 8.95 -18.89 7.18
N LYS A 114 8.02 -18.31 6.44
CA LYS A 114 7.35 -18.94 5.29
C LYS A 114 8.21 -19.00 4.03
N LYS A 115 9.49 -18.57 4.12
CA LYS A 115 10.45 -18.53 3.00
C LYS A 115 9.96 -17.67 1.82
N SER A 116 9.07 -16.72 2.09
CA SER A 116 8.47 -15.80 1.12
C SER A 116 9.08 -14.39 1.17
N ALA A 117 10.06 -14.17 2.04
CA ALA A 117 10.86 -12.95 2.08
C ALA A 117 12.33 -13.25 2.42
N TYR A 118 13.21 -12.34 2.04
CA TYR A 118 14.64 -12.42 2.34
C TYR A 118 15.24 -11.02 2.50
N VAL A 119 16.30 -10.92 3.30
CA VAL A 119 17.07 -9.69 3.45
C VAL A 119 18.15 -9.64 2.38
N CYS A 120 18.08 -8.61 1.54
CA CYS A 120 19.01 -8.33 0.48
C CYS A 120 19.98 -7.22 0.92
N ASN A 121 21.28 -7.51 0.90
CA ASN A 121 22.35 -6.56 1.17
C ASN A 121 23.21 -6.26 -0.08
N CYS A 122 22.65 -6.46 -1.27
CA CYS A 122 23.25 -5.96 -2.51
C CYS A 122 23.03 -4.44 -2.61
N SER A 123 24.02 -3.70 -3.11
CA SER A 123 23.81 -2.31 -3.48
C SER A 123 22.67 -2.16 -4.51
N GLN A 124 22.06 -0.98 -4.57
CA GLN A 124 20.97 -0.71 -5.51
C GLN A 124 21.43 -0.96 -6.97
N GLU A 125 22.63 -0.57 -7.32
CA GLU A 125 23.21 -0.77 -8.66
C GLU A 125 23.37 -2.27 -9.00
N LYS A 126 23.94 -3.05 -8.07
CA LYS A 126 24.07 -4.51 -8.25
C LYS A 126 22.72 -5.18 -8.41
N PHE A 127 21.74 -4.79 -7.59
CA PHE A 127 20.39 -5.35 -7.68
C PHE A 127 19.72 -4.98 -9.00
N LYS A 128 19.87 -3.73 -9.45
CA LYS A 128 19.37 -3.28 -10.75
C LYS A 128 19.96 -4.12 -11.89
N LYS A 129 21.28 -4.37 -11.88
CA LYS A 129 21.95 -5.22 -12.87
C LYS A 129 21.37 -6.65 -12.88
N PHE A 130 21.17 -7.28 -11.72
CA PHE A 130 20.51 -8.59 -11.65
C PHE A 130 19.11 -8.56 -12.25
N SER A 131 18.34 -7.50 -11.99
CA SER A 131 16.99 -7.34 -12.55
C SER A 131 16.99 -7.18 -14.08
N GLU A 132 17.93 -6.42 -14.63
CA GLU A 132 18.10 -6.22 -16.07
C GLU A 132 18.55 -7.52 -16.77
N GLU A 133 19.49 -8.25 -16.16
CA GLU A 133 19.97 -9.55 -16.65
C GLU A 133 18.99 -10.70 -16.39
N LYS A 134 17.86 -10.46 -15.72
CA LYS A 134 16.86 -11.48 -15.30
C LYS A 134 17.50 -12.61 -14.47
N LYS A 135 18.49 -12.26 -13.64
CA LYS A 135 19.19 -13.20 -12.76
C LYS A 135 18.81 -12.95 -11.31
N ASP A 136 18.60 -14.02 -10.57
CA ASP A 136 18.33 -13.92 -9.14
C ASP A 136 19.55 -13.37 -8.38
N CYS A 137 19.28 -12.46 -7.45
CA CYS A 137 20.26 -11.94 -6.52
C CYS A 137 20.78 -13.08 -5.60
N PRO A 138 22.09 -13.16 -5.31
CA PRO A 138 22.62 -14.20 -4.42
C PRO A 138 21.97 -14.28 -3.04
N CYS A 139 21.51 -13.12 -2.51
CA CYS A 139 20.85 -13.06 -1.22
C CYS A 139 19.53 -13.86 -1.16
N ARG A 140 18.90 -14.12 -2.31
CA ARG A 140 17.70 -14.94 -2.43
C ARG A 140 17.92 -16.41 -2.00
N LYS A 141 19.17 -16.88 -1.97
CA LYS A 141 19.55 -18.23 -1.56
C LYS A 141 19.83 -18.37 -0.05
N LYS A 142 19.81 -17.27 0.71
CA LYS A 142 20.00 -17.30 2.16
C LYS A 142 19.00 -18.22 2.84
N THR A 143 19.45 -18.94 3.86
CA THR A 143 18.59 -19.76 4.70
C THR A 143 17.64 -18.89 5.53
N MET A 144 16.55 -19.46 6.04
CA MET A 144 15.64 -18.78 6.95
C MET A 144 16.39 -18.19 8.15
N LYS A 145 17.28 -18.98 8.78
CA LYS A 145 18.08 -18.53 9.93
C LYS A 145 18.94 -17.31 9.60
N GLN A 146 19.63 -17.31 8.44
CA GLN A 146 20.41 -16.15 7.99
C GLN A 146 19.54 -14.92 7.77
N ASN A 147 18.33 -15.08 7.20
CA ASN A 147 17.41 -13.97 6.97
C ASN A 147 16.88 -13.40 8.29
N ILE A 148 16.59 -14.22 9.31
CA ILE A 148 16.20 -13.75 10.65
C ILE A 148 17.35 -12.95 11.29
N ILE A 149 18.56 -13.47 11.27
CA ILE A 149 19.74 -12.75 11.80
C ILE A 149 19.95 -11.41 11.08
N ASP A 150 19.81 -11.40 9.75
CA ASP A 150 19.96 -10.17 8.97
C ASP A 150 18.78 -9.20 9.20
N TRP A 151 17.57 -9.70 9.44
CA TRP A 151 16.43 -8.86 9.84
C TRP A 151 16.65 -8.21 11.20
N GLU A 152 17.14 -8.96 12.19
CA GLU A 152 17.52 -8.43 13.49
C GLU A 152 18.61 -7.35 13.37
N LYS A 153 19.61 -7.55 12.50
CA LYS A 153 20.61 -6.51 12.17
C LYS A 153 20.02 -5.28 11.51
N MET A 154 18.95 -5.41 10.72
CA MET A 154 18.24 -4.23 10.21
C MET A 154 17.60 -3.43 11.34
N LEU A 155 17.10 -4.10 12.37
CA LEU A 155 16.44 -3.48 13.54
C LEU A 155 17.43 -2.89 14.54
N ASP A 156 18.64 -3.45 14.63
CA ASP A 156 19.67 -3.03 15.59
C ASP A 156 20.38 -1.74 15.09
N LYS A 157 20.57 -0.78 16.02
CA LYS A 157 21.29 0.47 15.77
C LYS A 157 22.77 0.25 15.38
N LYS A 158 23.37 -0.85 15.83
CA LYS A 158 24.75 -1.25 15.52
C LYS A 158 24.83 -2.20 14.32
N GLY A 159 23.70 -2.52 13.68
CA GLY A 159 23.63 -3.40 12.53
C GLY A 159 23.83 -2.69 11.22
N PHE A 160 22.98 -2.99 10.23
CA PHE A 160 23.06 -2.35 8.91
C PHE A 160 22.72 -0.86 8.97
N ASN A 161 23.39 -0.06 8.16
CA ASN A 161 23.06 1.34 7.93
C ASN A 161 21.98 1.49 6.84
N GLU A 162 21.51 2.74 6.66
CA GLU A 162 20.59 3.09 5.59
C GLU A 162 21.24 2.79 4.23
N GLY A 163 20.46 2.15 3.35
CA GLY A 163 20.92 1.71 2.02
C GLY A 163 21.69 0.38 1.99
N GLU A 164 22.14 -0.17 3.13
CA GLU A 164 22.92 -1.40 3.17
C GLU A 164 22.07 -2.68 3.13
N ALA A 165 20.82 -2.61 3.57
CA ALA A 165 19.93 -3.77 3.58
C ALA A 165 18.47 -3.38 3.30
N VAL A 166 17.75 -4.29 2.65
CA VAL A 166 16.32 -4.16 2.36
C VAL A 166 15.65 -5.53 2.47
N LEU A 167 14.51 -5.59 3.12
CA LEU A 167 13.67 -6.79 3.08
C LEU A 167 12.93 -6.83 1.75
N ARG A 168 13.00 -7.97 1.04
CA ARG A 168 12.33 -8.19 -0.25
C ARG A 168 11.37 -9.36 -0.18
N PHE A 169 10.26 -9.23 -0.88
CA PHE A 169 9.39 -10.36 -1.18
C PHE A 169 10.11 -11.32 -2.12
N LYS A 170 10.00 -12.61 -1.87
CA LYS A 170 10.55 -13.68 -2.68
C LYS A 170 9.46 -14.22 -3.60
N SER A 171 9.35 -13.64 -4.79
CA SER A 171 8.35 -14.07 -5.76
C SER A 171 8.64 -15.47 -6.31
N SER A 172 7.63 -16.19 -6.79
CA SER A 172 7.82 -17.58 -7.28
C SER A 172 8.74 -17.66 -8.50
N GLU A 173 8.60 -16.72 -9.44
CA GLU A 173 9.40 -16.67 -10.68
C GLU A 173 10.70 -15.86 -10.52
N GLY A 174 10.91 -15.20 -9.38
CA GLY A 174 12.10 -14.37 -9.15
C GLY A 174 12.29 -13.29 -10.20
N MET A 175 13.50 -13.10 -10.63
CA MET A 175 13.86 -12.08 -11.63
C MET A 175 13.47 -12.46 -13.06
N THR A 176 13.03 -13.69 -13.33
CA THR A 176 12.62 -14.15 -14.66
C THR A 176 11.19 -13.74 -15.02
N HIS A 177 10.41 -13.27 -14.05
CA HIS A 177 9.03 -12.85 -14.30
C HIS A 177 8.94 -11.81 -15.43
N LYS A 178 8.00 -12.03 -16.38
CA LYS A 178 7.83 -11.18 -17.58
C LYS A 178 7.54 -9.72 -17.21
N ASN A 179 6.63 -9.49 -16.26
CA ASN A 179 6.38 -8.15 -15.72
C ASN A 179 7.43 -7.81 -14.65
N PRO A 180 8.32 -6.82 -14.88
CA PRO A 180 9.34 -6.44 -13.90
C PRO A 180 8.76 -6.02 -12.54
N ALA A 181 7.53 -5.52 -12.52
CA ALA A 181 6.87 -5.11 -11.30
C ALA A 181 6.55 -6.28 -10.36
N MET A 182 6.46 -7.51 -10.89
CA MET A 182 6.17 -8.74 -10.12
C MET A 182 7.42 -9.48 -9.65
N ARG A 183 8.60 -9.00 -10.03
CA ARG A 183 9.87 -9.55 -9.55
C ARG A 183 10.05 -9.23 -8.07
N ASP A 184 11.08 -9.79 -7.42
CA ASP A 184 11.35 -9.60 -5.99
C ASP A 184 11.30 -8.12 -5.58
N PHE A 185 10.15 -7.64 -5.13
CA PHE A 185 9.92 -6.25 -4.78
C PHE A 185 10.26 -5.96 -3.31
N PRO A 186 10.64 -4.72 -2.96
CA PRO A 186 10.97 -4.37 -1.58
C PRO A 186 9.74 -4.32 -0.70
N LEU A 187 9.89 -4.78 0.55
CA LEU A 187 8.85 -4.84 1.59
C LEU A 187 9.12 -3.85 2.73
N ALA A 188 10.39 -3.70 3.15
CA ALA A 188 10.77 -2.78 4.20
C ALA A 188 12.21 -2.29 3.99
N ARG A 189 12.51 -1.07 4.41
CA ARG A 189 13.83 -0.46 4.33
C ARG A 189 14.21 0.25 5.61
N ILE A 190 15.52 0.40 5.83
CA ILE A 190 16.05 1.30 6.87
C ILE A 190 15.86 2.74 6.38
N ASN A 191 15.30 3.58 7.23
CA ASN A 191 15.21 5.03 7.04
C ASN A 191 15.38 5.69 8.42
N LEU A 192 16.38 6.53 8.56
CA LEU A 192 16.78 7.15 9.82
C LEU A 192 16.20 8.55 10.02
N THR A 193 15.40 9.03 9.07
CA THR A 193 14.68 10.30 9.21
C THR A 193 13.74 10.24 10.40
N SER A 194 13.77 11.29 11.24
CA SER A 194 12.89 11.37 12.42
C SER A 194 11.43 11.50 12.00
N HIS A 195 10.58 10.60 12.49
CA HIS A 195 9.17 10.58 12.19
C HIS A 195 8.38 11.57 13.06
N PRO A 196 7.44 12.38 12.55
CA PRO A 196 6.72 13.38 13.35
C PRO A 196 6.04 12.82 14.59
N LYS A 197 5.39 11.64 14.51
CA LYS A 197 4.72 10.99 15.65
C LYS A 197 5.66 10.05 16.41
N GLN A 198 6.36 9.17 15.72
CA GLN A 198 7.14 8.08 16.32
C GLN A 198 8.58 8.50 16.67
N LYS A 199 9.00 9.70 16.26
CA LYS A 199 10.37 10.21 16.46
C LYS A 199 11.41 9.20 15.92
N ASN A 200 12.40 8.85 16.73
CA ASN A 200 13.46 7.90 16.39
C ASN A 200 13.23 6.51 17.01
N LYS A 201 11.94 6.17 17.29
CA LYS A 201 11.60 4.88 17.90
C LYS A 201 11.87 3.73 16.93
N TYR A 202 11.58 3.92 15.66
CA TYR A 202 11.75 2.91 14.63
C TYR A 202 12.80 3.34 13.61
N ARG A 203 13.50 2.39 13.05
CA ARG A 203 14.49 2.61 11.99
C ARG A 203 14.21 1.81 10.72
N VAL A 204 13.45 0.73 10.80
CA VAL A 204 13.00 -0.05 9.65
C VAL A 204 11.53 0.26 9.38
N TRP A 205 11.25 0.75 8.19
CA TRP A 205 9.91 1.18 7.82
C TRP A 205 9.32 0.26 6.74
N PRO A 206 8.07 -0.21 6.93
CA PRO A 206 7.39 -0.97 5.89
C PRO A 206 7.14 -0.09 4.66
N LEU A 207 7.32 -0.66 3.50
CA LEU A 207 6.92 -0.04 2.25
C LEU A 207 5.46 -0.38 1.93
N MET A 208 4.86 0.36 1.00
CA MET A 208 3.45 0.30 0.67
C MET A 208 2.90 -1.13 0.61
N ASN A 209 3.57 -2.05 -0.11
CA ASN A 209 2.99 -3.38 -0.33
C ASN A 209 2.93 -4.24 0.95
N LEU A 210 3.91 -4.11 1.85
CA LEU A 210 3.85 -4.80 3.15
C LEU A 210 2.79 -4.15 4.04
N GLY A 211 2.84 -2.83 4.25
CA GLY A 211 1.92 -2.14 5.13
C GLY A 211 0.46 -2.31 4.71
N VAL A 212 0.17 -2.08 3.41
CA VAL A 212 -1.19 -2.20 2.88
C VAL A 212 -1.70 -3.63 2.96
N ALA A 213 -0.90 -4.64 2.55
CA ALA A 213 -1.36 -6.03 2.59
C ALA A 213 -1.63 -6.50 4.02
N THR A 214 -0.75 -6.16 4.97
CA THR A 214 -0.92 -6.47 6.38
C THR A 214 -2.19 -5.86 6.95
N ASP A 215 -2.38 -4.57 6.74
CA ASP A 215 -3.57 -3.87 7.21
C ASP A 215 -4.85 -4.41 6.58
N ASP A 216 -4.87 -4.62 5.27
CA ASP A 216 -6.05 -5.11 4.56
C ASP A 216 -6.42 -6.53 5.00
N ILE A 217 -5.44 -7.38 5.40
CA ILE A 217 -5.66 -8.70 6.01
C ILE A 217 -6.28 -8.55 7.40
N GLU A 218 -5.65 -7.79 8.29
CA GLU A 218 -6.05 -7.67 9.70
C GLU A 218 -7.38 -6.94 9.86
N MET A 219 -7.62 -5.93 9.04
CA MET A 219 -8.87 -5.19 9.00
C MET A 219 -9.97 -5.90 8.20
N LYS A 220 -9.66 -7.08 7.63
CA LYS A 220 -10.61 -7.91 6.87
C LYS A 220 -11.29 -7.16 5.73
N MET A 221 -10.52 -6.36 4.98
CA MET A 221 -11.06 -5.60 3.84
C MET A 221 -11.76 -6.52 2.86
N THR A 222 -12.98 -6.16 2.46
CA THR A 222 -13.78 -6.93 1.50
C THR A 222 -13.73 -6.34 0.09
N HIS A 223 -13.76 -5.01 0.00
CA HIS A 223 -13.80 -4.28 -1.25
C HIS A 223 -12.91 -3.05 -1.18
N ILE A 224 -12.17 -2.79 -2.22
CA ILE A 224 -11.24 -1.66 -2.33
C ILE A 224 -11.49 -0.96 -3.66
N ILE A 225 -11.61 0.36 -3.63
CA ILE A 225 -11.63 1.20 -4.84
C ILE A 225 -10.36 2.03 -4.84
N ARG A 226 -9.63 2.03 -5.95
CA ARG A 226 -8.34 2.73 -6.08
C ARG A 226 -8.03 3.15 -7.51
N GLY A 227 -7.05 4.02 -7.70
CA GLY A 227 -6.61 4.45 -9.04
C GLY A 227 -5.98 3.30 -9.84
N LYS A 228 -6.08 3.37 -11.17
CA LYS A 228 -5.50 2.39 -12.12
C LYS A 228 -3.98 2.25 -12.02
N ASP A 229 -3.29 3.28 -11.58
CA ASP A 229 -1.84 3.30 -11.32
C ASP A 229 -1.40 2.32 -10.23
N HIS A 230 -2.34 1.85 -9.40
CA HIS A 230 -2.10 0.83 -8.38
C HIS A 230 -2.34 -0.62 -8.83
N ARG A 231 -2.48 -0.91 -10.13
CA ARG A 231 -2.71 -2.29 -10.61
C ARG A 231 -1.57 -3.23 -10.21
N ASP A 232 -0.32 -2.85 -10.46
CA ASP A 232 0.83 -3.66 -10.08
C ASP A 232 0.93 -3.84 -8.56
N ASN A 233 0.59 -2.82 -7.79
CA ASN A 233 0.55 -2.92 -6.33
C ASN A 233 -0.54 -3.89 -5.87
N ALA A 234 -1.70 -3.94 -6.52
CA ALA A 234 -2.75 -4.90 -6.21
C ALA A 234 -2.26 -6.35 -6.41
N GLU A 235 -1.57 -6.64 -7.52
CA GLU A 235 -1.00 -7.97 -7.77
C GLU A 235 0.09 -8.33 -6.75
N ARG A 236 0.98 -7.42 -6.39
CA ARG A 236 1.98 -7.63 -5.34
C ARG A 236 1.34 -7.92 -3.98
N GLN A 237 0.31 -7.17 -3.60
CA GLN A 237 -0.43 -7.37 -2.36
C GLN A 237 -1.15 -8.72 -2.37
N LYS A 238 -1.74 -9.14 -3.50
CA LYS A 238 -2.35 -10.46 -3.68
C LYS A 238 -1.33 -11.59 -3.46
N MET A 239 -0.08 -11.43 -3.92
CA MET A 239 0.97 -12.41 -3.62
C MET A 239 1.19 -12.55 -2.11
N ILE A 240 1.20 -11.45 -1.35
CA ILE A 240 1.35 -11.48 0.12
C ILE A 240 0.14 -12.18 0.76
N PHE A 241 -1.09 -11.86 0.36
CA PHE A 241 -2.30 -12.53 0.83
C PHE A 241 -2.24 -14.05 0.62
N ASN A 242 -1.76 -14.50 -0.54
CA ASN A 242 -1.61 -15.92 -0.86
C ASN A 242 -0.65 -16.64 0.09
N VAL A 243 0.45 -16.00 0.54
CA VAL A 243 1.38 -16.58 1.53
C VAL A 243 0.69 -16.89 2.85
N PHE A 244 -0.31 -16.09 3.23
CA PHE A 244 -1.08 -16.26 4.46
C PHE A 244 -2.39 -17.04 4.25
N ASN A 245 -2.63 -17.61 3.06
CA ASN A 245 -3.87 -18.29 2.69
C ASN A 245 -5.13 -17.43 2.95
N LYS A 246 -5.02 -16.13 2.69
CA LYS A 246 -6.13 -15.18 2.83
C LYS A 246 -6.70 -14.82 1.48
N LYS A 247 -8.03 -14.68 1.42
CA LYS A 247 -8.71 -14.21 0.20
C LYS A 247 -8.44 -12.72 0.01
N TYR A 248 -7.90 -12.36 -1.16
CA TYR A 248 -7.69 -10.95 -1.52
C TYR A 248 -9.04 -10.26 -1.75
N PRO A 249 -9.23 -9.02 -1.26
CA PRO A 249 -10.47 -8.27 -1.46
C PRO A 249 -10.75 -8.02 -2.94
N TRP A 250 -12.01 -7.79 -3.28
CA TRP A 250 -12.32 -7.29 -4.61
C TRP A 250 -11.75 -5.89 -4.81
N VAL A 251 -11.20 -5.62 -5.99
CA VAL A 251 -10.59 -4.32 -6.29
C VAL A 251 -11.20 -3.72 -7.54
N GLY A 252 -11.86 -2.57 -7.37
CA GLY A 252 -12.31 -1.70 -8.44
C GLY A 252 -11.27 -0.62 -8.76
N PHE A 253 -11.07 -0.34 -10.05
CA PHE A 253 -10.10 0.66 -10.49
C PHE A 253 -10.81 1.87 -11.09
N LEU A 254 -10.55 3.06 -10.51
CA LEU A 254 -10.96 4.33 -11.07
C LEU A 254 -9.98 4.76 -12.18
N GLY A 255 -10.54 5.30 -13.25
CA GLY A 255 -9.77 5.97 -14.30
C GLY A 255 -9.18 7.30 -13.81
N ARG A 256 -8.36 7.91 -14.66
CA ARG A 256 -7.98 9.31 -14.47
C ARG A 256 -9.12 10.19 -14.95
N TYR A 257 -9.46 11.19 -14.13
CA TYR A 257 -10.40 12.23 -14.52
C TYR A 257 -9.61 13.45 -14.98
N HIS A 258 -10.02 14.02 -16.09
CA HIS A 258 -9.54 15.32 -16.54
C HIS A 258 -10.66 16.33 -16.28
N PHE A 259 -10.35 17.33 -15.51
CA PHE A 259 -11.25 18.45 -15.27
C PHE A 259 -10.94 19.51 -16.34
N LYS A 260 -11.94 19.84 -17.14
CA LYS A 260 -11.82 20.89 -18.14
C LYS A 260 -11.83 22.24 -17.44
N ASP A 261 -10.91 23.12 -17.81
CA ASP A 261 -10.80 24.49 -17.28
C ASP A 261 -10.56 24.62 -15.78
N LEU A 262 -10.07 23.56 -15.11
CA LEU A 262 -9.70 23.59 -13.70
C LEU A 262 -8.24 23.11 -13.51
N GLU A 263 -7.37 24.00 -13.05
CA GLU A 263 -6.01 23.62 -12.65
C GLU A 263 -6.05 23.01 -11.24
N LEU A 264 -6.00 21.68 -11.19
CA LEU A 264 -5.95 20.94 -9.93
C LEU A 264 -4.49 20.75 -9.47
N SER A 265 -3.85 21.82 -9.04
CA SER A 265 -2.54 21.75 -8.40
C SER A 265 -2.68 22.02 -6.90
N THR A 266 -2.34 21.04 -6.06
CA THR A 266 -2.34 21.23 -4.59
C THR A 266 -1.38 22.33 -4.12
N SER A 267 -0.37 22.67 -4.92
CA SER A 267 0.55 23.78 -4.64
C SER A 267 -0.07 25.17 -4.85
N LYS A 268 -1.17 25.26 -5.62
CA LYS A 268 -1.88 26.52 -5.89
C LYS A 268 -3.04 26.80 -4.92
N PHE A 269 -3.39 25.85 -4.06
CA PHE A 269 -4.42 25.99 -3.02
C PHE A 269 -3.82 26.19 -1.61
N ARG A 270 -2.53 26.50 -1.53
CA ARG A 270 -1.84 26.87 -0.29
C ARG A 270 -1.76 28.36 -0.12
#